data_7ea9d936fe3d25a0552ad340bd5b3a51
#
_entry.id   7ea9d936fe3d25a0552ad340bd5b3a51
#
_cell.length_a   1.000
_cell.length_b   1.000
_cell.length_c   1.000
_cell.angle_alpha   90.00
_cell.angle_beta   90.00
_cell.angle_gamma   90.00
#
_symmetry.space_group_name_H-M   'P 1'
#
loop_
_entity.id
_entity.type
_entity.pdbx_description
1 polymer ?
#
loop_
_entity_poly.entity_id
_entity_poly.type
_entity_poly.pdbx_seq_one_letter_code
_entity_poly.pdbx_strand_id
1 'polypeptide(L)'
;MGAQAYQEQIARRASAALGVPGEDPWTVDRAIVRSLRSPLPGNRRLPMSRVATASARSRRLIGRYLYGTGAATHRMNLELPPASHGDVVTLHDIVAWLFPDESAPVAAAAQEARDADAVICVSEFTASEASAFLGVRNPHVIHNGVDERFFDAAPLADDSRRALGVGDRYILHAGGASARKNLEVLAEAWPAVHRERPGLRLVLSGPPHPRRTRLFEGMPGALLVGRVDDALVPGLVASATAVVVPSLYEGFGLPVLEAMAANVPVVAANTSSLPEVAGAAAILVNPTAAGVAEGVITVTSDDSAVAGLVLAGRARAQEFTWERSAREHARVWRSVA
;
A
#
# COMPACT_ATOMS: atom_id res chain seq x y z
N MET A 1 1.93 6.12 2.60
CA MET A 1 3.15 5.29 2.73
C MET A 1 3.26 4.32 1.55
N GLY A 2 2.27 3.48 1.24
CA GLY A 2 2.39 2.49 0.15
C GLY A 2 2.76 3.06 -1.22
N ALA A 3 2.07 4.10 -1.70
CA ALA A 3 2.39 4.72 -2.99
C ALA A 3 3.80 5.36 -3.03
N GLN A 4 4.29 5.90 -1.92
CA GLN A 4 5.66 6.46 -1.86
C GLN A 4 6.71 5.35 -1.89
N ALA A 5 6.49 4.25 -1.17
CA ALA A 5 7.37 3.08 -1.21
C ALA A 5 7.43 2.51 -2.63
N TYR A 6 6.28 2.34 -3.28
CA TYR A 6 6.22 1.92 -4.68
C TYR A 6 7.06 2.83 -5.60
N GLN A 7 6.82 4.14 -5.54
CA GLN A 7 7.54 5.11 -6.39
C GLN A 7 9.06 5.01 -6.21
N GLU A 8 9.53 4.91 -4.98
CA GLU A 8 10.95 4.81 -4.68
C GLU A 8 11.54 3.49 -5.16
N GLN A 9 10.86 2.38 -4.89
CA GLN A 9 11.33 1.04 -5.24
C GLN A 9 11.40 0.82 -6.75
N ILE A 10 10.40 1.28 -7.50
CA ILE A 10 10.40 1.19 -8.96
C ILE A 10 11.45 2.13 -9.57
N ALA A 11 11.55 3.39 -9.09
CA ALA A 11 12.52 4.33 -9.60
C ALA A 11 13.98 3.89 -9.40
N ARG A 12 14.29 3.26 -8.26
CA ARG A 12 15.65 2.72 -7.98
C ARG A 12 16.03 1.59 -8.92
N ARG A 13 15.07 0.77 -9.34
CA ARG A 13 15.30 -0.44 -10.14
C ARG A 13 15.12 -0.24 -11.63
N ALA A 14 14.56 0.89 -12.06
CA ALA A 14 14.19 1.13 -13.45
C ALA A 14 15.36 0.94 -14.42
N SER A 15 16.52 1.55 -14.15
CA SER A 15 17.69 1.44 -15.02
C SER A 15 18.20 0.00 -15.14
N ALA A 16 18.27 -0.72 -14.02
CA ALA A 16 18.70 -2.12 -14.02
C ALA A 16 17.70 -3.04 -14.72
N ALA A 17 16.38 -2.78 -14.54
CA ALA A 17 15.32 -3.56 -15.19
C ALA A 17 15.24 -3.33 -16.71
N LEU A 18 15.64 -2.15 -17.18
CA LEU A 18 15.71 -1.79 -18.59
C LEU A 18 17.04 -2.19 -19.27
N GLY A 19 18.08 -2.47 -18.50
CA GLY A 19 19.37 -2.90 -19.04
C GLY A 19 19.28 -4.32 -19.62
N VAL A 20 19.49 -4.45 -20.93
CA VAL A 20 19.63 -5.74 -21.62
C VAL A 20 21.01 -5.79 -22.24
N PRO A 21 21.81 -6.83 -21.98
CA PRO A 21 23.11 -6.98 -22.60
C PRO A 21 23.01 -7.00 -24.15
N GLY A 22 23.74 -6.10 -24.82
CA GLY A 22 23.77 -6.02 -26.29
C GLY A 22 22.73 -5.09 -26.92
N GLU A 23 21.86 -4.44 -26.13
CA GLU A 23 20.97 -3.37 -26.58
C GLU A 23 21.54 -1.99 -26.22
N ASP A 24 21.10 -0.95 -26.94
CA ASP A 24 21.42 0.43 -26.58
C ASP A 24 20.85 0.76 -25.19
N PRO A 25 21.63 1.43 -24.32
CA PRO A 25 21.20 1.69 -22.94
C PRO A 25 20.05 2.70 -22.89
N TRP A 26 19.02 2.34 -22.13
CA TRP A 26 17.96 3.28 -21.78
C TRP A 26 18.46 4.33 -20.79
N THR A 27 18.12 5.60 -21.06
CA THR A 27 18.31 6.67 -20.09
C THR A 27 17.03 6.83 -19.26
N VAL A 28 17.15 6.75 -17.94
CA VAL A 28 16.01 6.90 -17.02
C VAL A 28 16.10 8.24 -16.31
N ASP A 29 15.17 9.14 -16.60
CA ASP A 29 15.04 10.43 -15.96
C ASP A 29 13.93 10.39 -14.90
N ARG A 30 14.23 10.89 -13.71
CA ARG A 30 13.25 10.99 -12.61
C ARG A 30 12.71 12.40 -12.49
N ALA A 31 11.41 12.59 -12.76
CA ALA A 31 10.69 13.83 -12.51
C ALA A 31 9.98 13.80 -11.14
N ILE A 32 10.45 14.61 -10.18
CA ILE A 32 9.80 14.81 -8.88
C ILE A 32 9.00 16.10 -8.96
N VAL A 33 7.71 15.96 -9.25
CA VAL A 33 6.80 17.09 -9.40
C VAL A 33 6.24 17.51 -8.05
N ARG A 34 6.31 18.79 -7.75
CA ARG A 34 5.77 19.37 -6.51
C ARG A 34 4.86 20.56 -6.81
N SER A 35 3.95 20.85 -5.88
CA SER A 35 3.20 22.11 -5.90
C SER A 35 4.16 23.30 -5.80
N LEU A 36 3.80 24.41 -6.43
CA LEU A 36 4.57 25.68 -6.35
C LEU A 36 4.86 26.12 -4.90
N ARG A 37 3.95 25.80 -3.96
CA ARG A 37 4.06 26.19 -2.55
C ARG A 37 4.67 25.10 -1.66
N SER A 38 5.04 23.95 -2.20
CA SER A 38 5.60 22.85 -1.40
C SER A 38 7.02 23.19 -0.92
N PRO A 39 7.33 23.05 0.37
CA PRO A 39 8.69 23.19 0.89
C PRO A 39 9.57 21.96 0.56
N LEU A 40 8.97 20.86 0.10
CA LEU A 40 9.69 19.62 -0.15
C LEU A 40 10.55 19.71 -1.42
N PRO A 41 11.67 18.98 -1.49
CA PRO A 41 12.54 18.95 -2.65
C PRO A 41 11.82 18.34 -3.87
N GLY A 42 12.11 18.86 -5.05
CA GLY A 42 11.59 18.40 -6.33
C GLY A 42 12.27 19.13 -7.47
N ASN A 43 12.34 18.52 -8.65
CA ASN A 43 13.00 19.09 -9.83
C ASN A 43 12.02 19.70 -10.84
N ARG A 44 10.74 19.57 -10.59
CA ARG A 44 9.65 20.20 -11.37
C ARG A 44 8.61 20.78 -10.41
N ARG A 45 8.03 21.93 -10.76
CA ARG A 45 6.99 22.59 -9.95
C ARG A 45 5.80 22.98 -10.81
N LEU A 46 4.59 22.66 -10.34
CA LEU A 46 3.32 22.95 -11.00
C LEU A 46 2.32 23.57 -10.03
N PRO A 47 1.36 24.37 -10.51
CA PRO A 47 0.21 24.84 -9.73
C PRO A 47 -0.81 23.68 -9.59
N MET A 48 -0.51 22.68 -8.76
CA MET A 48 -1.23 21.40 -8.70
C MET A 48 -2.74 21.54 -8.55
N SER A 49 -3.23 22.52 -7.79
CA SER A 49 -4.67 22.79 -7.67
C SER A 49 -5.34 23.18 -8.99
N ARG A 50 -4.67 23.96 -9.83
CA ARG A 50 -5.16 24.30 -11.17
C ARG A 50 -5.02 23.14 -12.14
N VAL A 51 -3.95 22.36 -12.02
CA VAL A 51 -3.74 21.16 -12.83
C VAL A 51 -4.82 20.12 -12.55
N ALA A 52 -5.22 19.95 -11.29
CA ALA A 52 -6.26 19.00 -10.90
C ALA A 52 -7.65 19.29 -11.50
N THR A 53 -7.98 20.57 -11.72
CA THR A 53 -9.26 21.02 -12.28
C THR A 53 -9.21 21.34 -13.77
N ALA A 54 -8.03 21.26 -14.39
CA ALA A 54 -7.85 21.56 -15.81
C ALA A 54 -8.49 20.48 -16.71
N SER A 55 -8.89 20.90 -17.92
CA SER A 55 -9.41 19.97 -18.94
C SER A 55 -8.33 18.97 -19.38
N ALA A 56 -8.73 17.81 -19.88
CA ALA A 56 -7.82 16.80 -20.39
C ALA A 56 -6.87 17.36 -21.47
N ARG A 57 -7.35 18.25 -22.35
CA ARG A 57 -6.53 18.92 -23.35
C ARG A 57 -5.44 19.79 -22.72
N SER A 58 -5.80 20.61 -21.74
CA SER A 58 -4.84 21.47 -21.03
C SER A 58 -3.82 20.66 -20.27
N ARG A 59 -4.24 19.59 -19.62
CA ARG A 59 -3.35 18.68 -18.90
C ARG A 59 -2.37 17.99 -19.86
N ARG A 60 -2.82 17.53 -21.02
CA ARG A 60 -1.94 16.92 -22.04
C ARG A 60 -0.88 17.92 -22.56
N LEU A 61 -1.23 19.21 -22.77
CA LEU A 61 -0.25 20.23 -23.10
C LEU A 61 0.78 20.48 -21.99
N ILE A 62 0.32 20.49 -20.73
CA ILE A 62 1.22 20.59 -19.57
C ILE A 62 2.16 19.39 -19.53
N GLY A 63 1.66 18.15 -19.73
CA GLY A 63 2.48 16.95 -19.74
C GLY A 63 3.53 16.94 -20.85
N ARG A 64 3.17 17.39 -22.05
CA ARG A 64 4.13 17.54 -23.17
C ARG A 64 5.29 18.46 -22.81
N TYR A 65 5.01 19.57 -22.12
CA TYR A 65 6.05 20.48 -21.65
C TYR A 65 6.86 19.90 -20.49
N LEU A 66 6.18 19.15 -19.59
CA LEU A 66 6.77 18.62 -18.37
C LEU A 66 7.77 17.47 -18.66
N TYR A 67 7.42 16.56 -19.58
CA TYR A 67 8.18 15.33 -19.82
C TYR A 67 9.06 15.36 -21.08
N GLY A 68 8.85 16.31 -21.98
CA GLY A 68 9.62 16.39 -23.21
C GLY A 68 9.28 15.28 -24.21
N THR A 69 10.32 14.72 -24.86
CA THR A 69 10.21 13.77 -25.99
C THR A 69 10.76 12.38 -25.64
N GLY A 70 10.70 11.96 -24.37
CA GLY A 70 11.14 10.62 -23.98
C GLY A 70 10.31 9.52 -24.64
N ALA A 71 10.88 8.34 -24.88
CA ALA A 71 10.22 7.21 -25.54
C ALA A 71 9.00 6.73 -24.73
N ALA A 72 9.12 6.63 -23.41
CA ALA A 72 8.02 6.31 -22.49
C ALA A 72 8.05 7.21 -21.26
N THR A 73 6.88 7.54 -20.75
CA THR A 73 6.72 8.30 -19.50
C THR A 73 5.82 7.52 -18.56
N HIS A 74 6.33 7.16 -17.38
CA HIS A 74 5.54 6.47 -16.39
C HIS A 74 5.07 7.44 -15.29
N ARG A 75 3.77 7.70 -15.25
CA ARG A 75 3.11 8.45 -14.18
C ARG A 75 2.75 7.48 -13.05
N MET A 76 3.28 7.73 -11.86
CA MET A 76 3.05 6.88 -10.69
C MET A 76 1.66 7.07 -10.04
N ASN A 77 0.83 7.93 -10.60
CA ASN A 77 -0.57 8.18 -10.22
C ASN A 77 -1.25 9.10 -11.25
N LEU A 78 -2.57 9.26 -11.13
CA LEU A 78 -3.38 10.13 -11.99
C LEU A 78 -3.37 11.62 -11.63
N GLU A 79 -2.70 12.02 -10.56
CA GLU A 79 -2.57 13.45 -10.22
C GLU A 79 -1.70 14.20 -11.21
N LEU A 80 -0.70 13.52 -11.77
CA LEU A 80 0.19 14.08 -12.76
C LEU A 80 -0.49 14.10 -14.14
N PRO A 81 -0.24 15.15 -14.96
CA PRO A 81 -0.80 15.24 -16.32
C PRO A 81 -0.24 14.14 -17.21
N PRO A 82 -1.00 13.67 -18.25
CA PRO A 82 -0.55 12.62 -19.16
C PRO A 82 0.57 13.09 -20.07
N ALA A 83 1.44 12.18 -20.49
CA ALA A 83 2.38 12.41 -21.56
C ALA A 83 1.67 12.51 -22.93
N SER A 84 2.36 13.00 -23.94
CA SER A 84 1.81 13.09 -25.30
C SER A 84 1.90 11.78 -26.09
N HIS A 85 2.81 10.90 -25.71
CA HIS A 85 3.06 9.57 -26.28
C HIS A 85 3.80 8.72 -25.24
N GLY A 86 3.70 7.41 -25.36
CA GLY A 86 4.32 6.47 -24.45
C GLY A 86 3.84 6.67 -22.99
N ASP A 87 2.56 7.05 -22.80
CA ASP A 87 1.98 7.38 -21.49
C ASP A 87 1.61 6.11 -20.73
N VAL A 88 2.39 5.78 -19.74
CA VAL A 88 2.11 4.69 -18.79
C VAL A 88 1.62 5.28 -17.48
N VAL A 89 0.55 4.74 -16.91
CA VAL A 89 0.06 5.18 -15.61
C VAL A 89 -0.17 4.00 -14.67
N THR A 90 0.22 4.15 -13.39
CA THR A 90 -0.13 3.18 -12.36
C THR A 90 -1.37 3.62 -11.58
N LEU A 91 -2.31 2.69 -11.45
CA LEU A 91 -3.46 2.77 -10.54
C LEU A 91 -3.17 1.91 -9.31
N HIS A 92 -3.05 2.56 -8.17
CA HIS A 92 -2.89 1.87 -6.88
C HIS A 92 -4.23 1.38 -6.34
N ASP A 93 -5.29 2.13 -6.62
CA ASP A 93 -6.67 1.90 -6.24
C ASP A 93 -7.58 2.92 -6.95
N ILE A 94 -8.88 2.83 -6.69
CA ILE A 94 -9.86 3.83 -7.14
C ILE A 94 -10.62 4.47 -5.96
N VAL A 95 -9.99 4.52 -4.78
CA VAL A 95 -10.60 5.03 -3.54
C VAL A 95 -11.11 6.46 -3.67
N ALA A 96 -10.48 7.30 -4.48
CA ALA A 96 -10.90 8.66 -4.72
C ALA A 96 -12.34 8.78 -5.31
N TRP A 97 -12.84 7.72 -5.95
CA TRP A 97 -14.21 7.67 -6.47
C TRP A 97 -15.20 6.98 -5.53
N LEU A 98 -14.72 6.13 -4.62
CA LEU A 98 -15.56 5.27 -3.79
C LEU A 98 -15.70 5.77 -2.35
N PHE A 99 -14.70 6.46 -1.83
CA PHE A 99 -14.65 6.87 -0.42
C PHE A 99 -14.56 8.39 -0.28
N PRO A 100 -15.65 9.06 0.15
CA PRO A 100 -15.71 10.53 0.22
C PRO A 100 -14.72 11.17 1.23
N ASP A 101 -14.20 10.39 2.17
CA ASP A 101 -13.20 10.82 3.15
C ASP A 101 -11.75 10.71 2.63
N GLU A 102 -11.57 10.18 1.44
CA GLU A 102 -10.31 10.22 0.70
C GLU A 102 -10.21 11.48 -0.18
N SER A 103 -9.13 11.63 -0.91
CA SER A 103 -8.98 12.76 -1.84
C SER A 103 -9.97 12.68 -3.00
N ALA A 104 -10.52 13.81 -3.45
CA ALA A 104 -11.33 13.83 -4.65
C ALA A 104 -10.48 13.49 -5.90
N PRO A 105 -11.05 12.75 -6.88
CA PRO A 105 -10.33 12.43 -8.10
C PRO A 105 -10.07 13.69 -8.94
N VAL A 106 -8.98 13.70 -9.68
CA VAL A 106 -8.74 14.71 -10.72
C VAL A 106 -9.84 14.65 -11.77
N ALA A 107 -10.37 15.79 -12.19
CA ALA A 107 -11.54 15.87 -13.08
C ALA A 107 -11.38 15.07 -14.38
N ALA A 108 -10.19 15.04 -14.96
CA ALA A 108 -9.89 14.30 -16.19
C ALA A 108 -9.37 12.88 -15.96
N ALA A 109 -9.20 12.44 -14.71
CA ALA A 109 -8.48 11.22 -14.37
C ALA A 109 -9.02 9.95 -15.05
N ALA A 110 -10.33 9.76 -15.06
CA ALA A 110 -10.94 8.59 -15.69
C ALA A 110 -10.74 8.58 -17.22
N GLN A 111 -10.82 9.74 -17.88
CA GLN A 111 -10.52 9.86 -19.30
C GLN A 111 -9.05 9.62 -19.58
N GLU A 112 -8.16 10.20 -18.79
CA GLU A 112 -6.71 10.03 -18.95
C GLU A 112 -6.25 8.59 -18.72
N ALA A 113 -6.91 7.86 -17.83
CA ALA A 113 -6.65 6.44 -17.64
C ALA A 113 -7.08 5.61 -18.87
N ARG A 114 -8.21 5.96 -19.51
CA ARG A 114 -8.65 5.28 -20.74
C ARG A 114 -7.78 5.60 -21.97
N ASP A 115 -7.25 6.81 -22.01
CA ASP A 115 -6.46 7.32 -23.12
C ASP A 115 -4.95 7.00 -23.01
N ALA A 116 -4.50 6.47 -21.88
CA ALA A 116 -3.11 6.09 -21.66
C ALA A 116 -2.71 4.93 -22.59
N ASP A 117 -1.46 4.93 -23.05
CA ASP A 117 -0.91 3.87 -23.89
C ASP A 117 -0.82 2.54 -23.13
N ALA A 118 -0.58 2.60 -21.81
CA ALA A 118 -0.69 1.45 -20.91
C ALA A 118 -1.14 1.86 -19.51
N VAL A 119 -1.95 1.02 -18.89
CA VAL A 119 -2.37 1.16 -17.49
C VAL A 119 -1.84 -0.02 -16.70
N ILE A 120 -1.15 0.24 -15.62
CA ILE A 120 -0.66 -0.77 -14.68
C ILE A 120 -1.54 -0.72 -13.43
N CYS A 121 -2.07 -1.86 -13.02
CA CYS A 121 -2.82 -2.04 -11.79
C CYS A 121 -2.02 -2.93 -10.83
N VAL A 122 -2.01 -2.61 -9.54
CA VAL A 122 -1.18 -3.29 -8.54
C VAL A 122 -1.75 -4.63 -8.07
N SER A 123 -2.98 -4.97 -8.49
CA SER A 123 -3.66 -6.24 -8.21
C SER A 123 -4.72 -6.53 -9.28
N GLU A 124 -5.13 -7.80 -9.38
CA GLU A 124 -6.28 -8.21 -10.22
C GLU A 124 -7.57 -7.51 -9.78
N PHE A 125 -7.72 -7.34 -8.46
CA PHE A 125 -8.84 -6.58 -7.90
C PHE A 125 -8.85 -5.15 -8.44
N THR A 126 -7.74 -4.41 -8.35
CA THR A 126 -7.65 -3.03 -8.88
C THR A 126 -7.85 -3.00 -10.40
N ALA A 127 -7.39 -4.00 -11.13
CA ALA A 127 -7.58 -4.09 -12.58
C ALA A 127 -9.07 -4.28 -12.94
N SER A 128 -9.77 -5.15 -12.19
CA SER A 128 -11.22 -5.35 -12.35
C SER A 128 -11.99 -4.05 -12.06
N GLU A 129 -11.67 -3.37 -10.96
CA GLU A 129 -12.29 -2.10 -10.59
C GLU A 129 -12.01 -1.00 -11.64
N ALA A 130 -10.76 -0.87 -12.10
CA ALA A 130 -10.38 0.09 -13.14
C ALA A 130 -11.17 -0.17 -14.44
N SER A 131 -11.36 -1.43 -14.81
CA SER A 131 -12.16 -1.79 -15.98
C SER A 131 -13.64 -1.50 -15.80
N ALA A 132 -14.20 -1.87 -14.66
CA ALA A 132 -15.64 -1.73 -14.38
C ALA A 132 -16.06 -0.25 -14.19
N PHE A 133 -15.29 0.53 -13.41
CA PHE A 133 -15.68 1.89 -13.03
C PHE A 133 -15.08 2.97 -13.93
N LEU A 134 -13.83 2.79 -14.39
CA LEU A 134 -13.16 3.79 -15.20
C LEU A 134 -13.21 3.48 -16.70
N GLY A 135 -13.59 2.27 -17.08
CA GLY A 135 -13.61 1.82 -18.48
C GLY A 135 -12.23 1.60 -19.09
N VAL A 136 -11.22 1.32 -18.24
CA VAL A 136 -9.86 0.97 -18.68
C VAL A 136 -9.91 -0.39 -19.37
N ARG A 137 -9.29 -0.48 -20.55
CA ARG A 137 -9.22 -1.72 -21.33
C ARG A 137 -7.85 -2.36 -21.19
N ASN A 138 -7.83 -3.68 -20.94
CA ASN A 138 -6.61 -4.50 -20.88
C ASN A 138 -5.53 -3.93 -19.94
N PRO A 139 -5.84 -3.61 -18.66
CA PRO A 139 -4.82 -3.18 -17.73
C PRO A 139 -3.79 -4.28 -17.49
N HIS A 140 -2.52 -3.90 -17.33
CA HIS A 140 -1.46 -4.80 -16.93
C HIS A 140 -1.48 -4.96 -15.41
N VAL A 141 -1.59 -6.18 -14.91
CA VAL A 141 -1.47 -6.44 -13.48
C VAL A 141 -0.01 -6.66 -13.13
N ILE A 142 0.55 -5.78 -12.31
CA ILE A 142 1.92 -5.88 -11.81
C ILE A 142 1.90 -5.68 -10.30
N HIS A 143 2.09 -6.77 -9.57
CA HIS A 143 2.07 -6.74 -8.11
C HIS A 143 3.22 -5.91 -7.54
N ASN A 144 2.97 -5.26 -6.40
CA ASN A 144 4.01 -4.65 -5.61
C ASN A 144 4.94 -5.70 -5.01
N GLY A 145 6.17 -5.30 -4.69
CA GLY A 145 7.07 -6.08 -3.86
C GLY A 145 6.93 -5.73 -2.38
N VAL A 146 7.46 -6.57 -1.53
CA VAL A 146 7.71 -6.28 -0.11
C VAL A 146 9.15 -5.80 0.07
N ASP A 147 9.37 -4.90 1.03
CA ASP A 147 10.71 -4.40 1.36
C ASP A 147 11.52 -5.51 2.04
N GLU A 148 12.74 -5.74 1.55
CA GLU A 148 13.65 -6.77 2.08
C GLU A 148 13.93 -6.61 3.58
N ARG A 149 13.88 -5.39 4.10
CA ARG A 149 14.06 -5.09 5.53
C ARG A 149 13.09 -5.85 6.45
N PHE A 150 11.94 -6.31 5.94
CA PHE A 150 10.99 -7.11 6.73
C PHE A 150 11.40 -8.58 6.84
N PHE A 151 12.12 -9.15 5.86
CA PHE A 151 12.57 -10.53 5.92
C PHE A 151 13.62 -10.78 7.01
N ASP A 152 14.46 -9.78 7.27
CA ASP A 152 15.55 -9.85 8.25
C ASP A 152 15.29 -8.97 9.49
N ALA A 153 14.01 -8.58 9.68
CA ALA A 153 13.63 -7.72 10.78
C ALA A 153 13.82 -8.41 12.13
N ALA A 154 14.74 -7.90 12.92
CA ALA A 154 14.83 -8.27 14.33
C ALA A 154 13.68 -7.62 15.13
N PRO A 155 13.14 -8.28 16.16
CA PRO A 155 12.23 -7.64 17.10
C PRO A 155 12.81 -6.35 17.68
N LEU A 156 11.92 -5.41 18.05
CA LEU A 156 12.33 -4.14 18.69
C LEU A 156 13.19 -4.41 19.93
N ALA A 157 14.29 -3.68 20.06
CA ALA A 157 15.05 -3.65 21.29
C ALA A 157 14.18 -3.14 22.46
N ASP A 158 14.50 -3.58 23.69
CA ASP A 158 13.71 -3.24 24.88
C ASP A 158 13.58 -1.73 25.11
N ASP A 159 14.62 -0.95 24.81
CA ASP A 159 14.58 0.52 24.93
C ASP A 159 13.55 1.12 23.94
N SER A 160 13.54 0.65 22.71
CA SER A 160 12.56 1.09 21.70
C SER A 160 11.14 0.67 22.07
N ARG A 161 10.96 -0.54 22.60
CA ARG A 161 9.66 -1.03 23.09
C ARG A 161 9.15 -0.18 24.24
N ARG A 162 10.03 0.15 25.21
CA ARG A 162 9.70 1.04 26.33
C ARG A 162 9.36 2.45 25.85
N ALA A 163 10.16 3.01 24.94
CA ALA A 163 9.92 4.35 24.38
C ALA A 163 8.57 4.45 23.64
N LEU A 164 8.16 3.40 22.92
CA LEU A 164 6.87 3.31 22.25
C LEU A 164 5.72 2.91 23.21
N GLY A 165 6.02 2.46 24.41
CA GLY A 165 5.04 1.97 25.38
C GLY A 165 4.39 0.64 24.98
N VAL A 166 4.91 -0.05 23.95
CA VAL A 166 4.39 -1.35 23.53
C VAL A 166 4.81 -2.44 24.51
N GLY A 167 3.89 -3.34 24.84
CA GLY A 167 4.16 -4.48 25.72
C GLY A 167 4.81 -5.64 24.99
N ASP A 168 4.92 -6.78 25.69
CA ASP A 168 5.53 -7.99 25.14
C ASP A 168 4.63 -8.69 24.13
N ARG A 169 3.32 -8.60 24.30
CA ARG A 169 2.33 -9.24 23.43
C ARG A 169 1.34 -8.23 22.90
N TYR A 170 1.29 -8.07 21.60
CA TYR A 170 0.34 -7.15 20.98
C TYR A 170 -0.07 -7.56 19.58
N ILE A 171 -1.27 -7.18 19.22
CA ILE A 171 -1.77 -7.15 17.85
C ILE A 171 -1.46 -5.78 17.26
N LEU A 172 -0.87 -5.76 16.07
CA LEU A 172 -0.56 -4.52 15.38
C LEU A 172 -1.59 -4.22 14.29
N HIS A 173 -2.15 -3.00 14.32
CA HIS A 173 -2.80 -2.40 13.16
C HIS A 173 -1.95 -1.23 12.68
N ALA A 174 -1.39 -1.32 11.46
CA ALA A 174 -0.58 -0.28 10.84
C ALA A 174 -1.30 0.32 9.63
N GLY A 175 -1.60 1.62 9.68
CA GLY A 175 -2.28 2.26 8.56
C GLY A 175 -2.85 3.64 8.82
N GLY A 176 -3.60 4.15 7.85
CA GLY A 176 -4.40 5.37 7.97
C GLY A 176 -5.64 5.20 8.82
N ALA A 177 -6.52 6.22 8.81
CA ALA A 177 -7.77 6.21 9.58
C ALA A 177 -9.00 6.55 8.72
N SER A 178 -8.90 6.38 7.39
CA SER A 178 -10.03 6.53 6.48
C SER A 178 -11.09 5.45 6.68
N ALA A 179 -12.30 5.67 6.21
CA ALA A 179 -13.44 4.78 6.37
C ALA A 179 -13.14 3.35 5.89
N ARG A 180 -12.44 3.23 4.77
CA ARG A 180 -12.06 1.93 4.21
C ARG A 180 -11.18 1.06 5.12
N LYS A 181 -10.49 1.65 6.09
CA LYS A 181 -9.67 0.91 7.07
C LYS A 181 -10.48 0.21 8.16
N ASN A 182 -11.79 0.49 8.23
CA ASN A 182 -12.75 -0.22 9.08
C ASN A 182 -12.36 -0.24 10.58
N LEU A 183 -11.88 0.90 11.06
CA LEU A 183 -11.43 1.02 12.45
C LEU A 183 -12.56 0.85 13.46
N GLU A 184 -13.79 1.16 13.07
CA GLU A 184 -14.99 0.96 13.88
C GLU A 184 -15.17 -0.52 14.23
N VAL A 185 -15.08 -1.39 13.25
CA VAL A 185 -15.19 -2.84 13.45
C VAL A 185 -14.06 -3.36 14.32
N LEU A 186 -12.85 -2.85 14.17
CA LEU A 186 -11.72 -3.21 15.03
C LEU A 186 -11.97 -2.76 16.48
N ALA A 187 -12.49 -1.55 16.69
CA ALA A 187 -12.83 -1.04 18.01
C ALA A 187 -13.97 -1.83 18.66
N GLU A 188 -14.96 -2.24 17.88
CA GLU A 188 -16.08 -3.07 18.34
C GLU A 188 -15.65 -4.50 18.67
N ALA A 189 -14.70 -5.06 17.90
CA ALA A 189 -14.15 -6.40 18.13
C ALA A 189 -13.25 -6.48 19.37
N TRP A 190 -12.51 -5.40 19.66
CA TRP A 190 -11.45 -5.43 20.68
C TRP A 190 -11.89 -5.81 22.09
N PRO A 191 -13.02 -5.35 22.64
CA PRO A 191 -13.48 -5.76 23.98
C PRO A 191 -13.65 -7.28 24.14
N ALA A 192 -14.11 -7.97 23.11
CA ALA A 192 -14.23 -9.44 23.13
C ALA A 192 -12.84 -10.09 23.14
N VAL A 193 -11.92 -9.62 22.29
CA VAL A 193 -10.53 -10.09 22.27
C VAL A 193 -9.85 -9.87 23.61
N HIS A 194 -9.95 -8.67 24.17
CA HIS A 194 -9.29 -8.30 25.42
C HIS A 194 -9.79 -9.13 26.61
N ARG A 195 -11.07 -9.50 26.63
CA ARG A 195 -11.64 -10.40 27.65
C ARG A 195 -11.07 -11.81 27.55
N GLU A 196 -10.93 -12.36 26.33
CA GLU A 196 -10.38 -13.72 26.10
C GLU A 196 -8.85 -13.76 26.21
N ARG A 197 -8.18 -12.63 26.01
CA ARG A 197 -6.73 -12.49 26.00
C ARG A 197 -6.28 -11.27 26.82
N PRO A 198 -6.47 -11.27 28.16
CA PRO A 198 -6.29 -10.07 29.01
C PRO A 198 -4.85 -9.51 28.99
N GLY A 199 -3.84 -10.34 28.68
CA GLY A 199 -2.44 -9.89 28.55
C GLY A 199 -2.06 -9.34 27.16
N LEU A 200 -2.99 -9.38 26.20
CA LEU A 200 -2.77 -8.89 24.83
C LEU A 200 -3.10 -7.41 24.74
N ARG A 201 -2.30 -6.65 23.99
CA ARG A 201 -2.57 -5.25 23.66
C ARG A 201 -2.95 -5.08 22.19
N LEU A 202 -3.70 -4.05 21.87
CA LEU A 202 -3.93 -3.57 20.52
C LEU A 202 -3.09 -2.32 20.27
N VAL A 203 -2.09 -2.41 19.42
CA VAL A 203 -1.22 -1.29 19.03
C VAL A 203 -1.66 -0.75 17.68
N LEU A 204 -1.96 0.55 17.64
CA LEU A 204 -2.35 1.26 16.42
C LEU A 204 -1.24 2.23 16.02
N SER A 205 -0.58 1.93 14.92
CA SER A 205 0.46 2.77 14.32
C SER A 205 -0.07 3.54 13.11
N GLY A 206 0.31 4.80 12.99
CA GLY A 206 -0.04 5.67 11.86
C GLY A 206 -0.22 7.12 12.30
N PRO A 207 -0.42 8.06 11.36
CA PRO A 207 -0.52 9.48 11.68
C PRO A 207 -1.68 9.75 12.65
N PRO A 208 -1.55 10.74 13.55
CA PRO A 208 -2.65 11.17 14.41
C PRO A 208 -3.88 11.51 13.57
N HIS A 209 -5.05 11.06 14.02
CA HIS A 209 -6.31 11.32 13.34
C HIS A 209 -7.48 11.32 14.30
N PRO A 210 -8.42 12.30 14.26
CA PRO A 210 -9.53 12.42 15.22
C PRO A 210 -10.41 11.17 15.31
N ARG A 211 -10.65 10.48 14.18
CA ARG A 211 -11.41 9.23 14.14
C ARG A 211 -10.75 8.15 14.98
N ARG A 212 -9.42 7.96 14.80
CA ARG A 212 -8.65 6.96 15.56
C ARG A 212 -8.66 7.27 17.05
N THR A 213 -8.39 8.53 17.43
CA THR A 213 -8.42 8.97 18.82
C THR A 213 -9.79 8.70 19.44
N ARG A 214 -10.88 9.13 18.78
CA ARG A 214 -12.25 8.92 19.30
C ARG A 214 -12.59 7.43 19.52
N LEU A 215 -12.09 6.53 18.68
CA LEU A 215 -12.42 5.10 18.77
C LEU A 215 -11.60 4.36 19.83
N PHE A 216 -10.35 4.74 20.06
CA PHE A 216 -9.43 3.93 20.85
C PHE A 216 -8.83 4.63 22.08
N GLU A 217 -8.95 5.95 22.22
CA GLU A 217 -8.47 6.66 23.40
C GLU A 217 -9.27 6.23 24.63
N GLY A 218 -8.55 5.82 25.70
CA GLY A 218 -9.15 5.31 26.92
C GLY A 218 -9.70 3.88 26.81
N MET A 219 -9.61 3.23 25.65
CA MET A 219 -10.04 1.84 25.49
C MET A 219 -9.05 0.89 26.20
N PRO A 220 -9.51 0.00 27.10
CA PRO A 220 -8.63 -0.91 27.82
C PRO A 220 -7.78 -1.78 26.88
N GLY A 221 -6.47 -1.79 27.12
CA GLY A 221 -5.51 -2.56 26.31
C GLY A 221 -5.17 -1.98 24.95
N ALA A 222 -5.82 -0.91 24.50
CA ALA A 222 -5.48 -0.24 23.23
C ALA A 222 -4.40 0.86 23.45
N LEU A 223 -3.48 0.97 22.50
CA LEU A 223 -2.38 1.93 22.53
C LEU A 223 -2.24 2.61 21.18
N LEU A 224 -2.29 3.94 21.16
CA LEU A 224 -2.04 4.78 20.00
C LEU A 224 -0.57 5.23 20.01
N VAL A 225 0.29 4.60 19.19
CA VAL A 225 1.74 4.95 19.14
C VAL A 225 2.05 6.08 18.16
N GLY A 226 1.06 6.56 17.42
CA GLY A 226 1.28 7.59 16.42
C GLY A 226 2.12 7.09 15.22
N ARG A 227 2.78 8.05 14.55
CA ARG A 227 3.70 7.71 13.46
C ARG A 227 5.03 7.23 14.06
N VAL A 228 5.40 6.00 13.78
CA VAL A 228 6.69 5.40 14.15
C VAL A 228 7.73 5.75 13.10
N ASP A 229 8.99 5.94 13.52
CA ASP A 229 10.11 6.13 12.62
C ASP A 229 10.21 4.96 11.64
N ASP A 230 10.47 5.26 10.37
CA ASP A 230 10.53 4.26 9.29
C ASP A 230 11.59 3.17 9.55
N ALA A 231 12.68 3.51 10.24
CA ALA A 231 13.71 2.57 10.65
C ALA A 231 13.22 1.56 11.71
N LEU A 232 12.24 1.92 12.52
CA LEU A 232 11.69 1.06 13.58
C LEU A 232 10.49 0.22 13.10
N VAL A 233 9.88 0.56 11.96
CA VAL A 233 8.67 -0.13 11.48
C VAL A 233 8.87 -1.63 11.29
N PRO A 234 9.97 -2.13 10.65
CA PRO A 234 10.17 -3.57 10.52
C PRO A 234 10.26 -4.28 11.89
N GLY A 235 10.98 -3.69 12.85
CA GLY A 235 11.08 -4.23 14.21
C GLY A 235 9.74 -4.20 14.96
N LEU A 236 8.93 -3.15 14.77
CA LEU A 236 7.57 -3.08 15.34
C LEU A 236 6.67 -4.18 14.77
N VAL A 237 6.76 -4.47 13.48
CA VAL A 237 6.04 -5.59 12.87
C VAL A 237 6.56 -6.92 13.41
N ALA A 238 7.87 -7.14 13.38
CA ALA A 238 8.49 -8.40 13.82
C ALA A 238 8.27 -8.72 15.32
N SER A 239 8.00 -7.71 16.15
CA SER A 239 7.65 -7.90 17.56
C SER A 239 6.16 -8.17 17.80
N ALA A 240 5.31 -8.03 16.81
CA ALA A 240 3.87 -8.24 16.98
C ALA A 240 3.53 -9.73 17.11
N THR A 241 2.57 -10.05 17.97
CA THR A 241 2.00 -11.41 18.05
C THR A 241 1.23 -11.77 16.79
N ALA A 242 0.53 -10.78 16.20
CA ALA A 242 -0.08 -10.85 14.87
C ALA A 242 -0.34 -9.45 14.32
N VAL A 243 -0.56 -9.36 13.01
CA VAL A 243 -1.03 -8.13 12.33
C VAL A 243 -2.48 -8.30 11.94
N VAL A 244 -3.30 -7.27 12.19
CA VAL A 244 -4.72 -7.24 11.80
C VAL A 244 -4.98 -6.18 10.73
N VAL A 245 -5.60 -6.60 9.62
CA VAL A 245 -5.96 -5.74 8.48
C VAL A 245 -7.46 -5.90 8.19
N PRO A 246 -8.34 -5.21 8.96
CA PRO A 246 -9.79 -5.38 8.86
C PRO A 246 -10.41 -4.56 7.73
N SER A 247 -9.59 -4.05 6.81
CA SER A 247 -9.96 -3.07 5.78
C SER A 247 -11.08 -3.56 4.88
N LEU A 248 -12.04 -2.69 4.58
CA LEU A 248 -13.08 -2.92 3.58
C LEU A 248 -12.55 -2.85 2.16
N TYR A 249 -11.50 -2.07 1.97
CA TYR A 249 -10.91 -1.82 0.66
C TYR A 249 -9.41 -1.58 0.75
N GLU A 250 -8.65 -2.35 -0.02
CA GLU A 250 -7.22 -2.15 -0.27
C GLU A 250 -6.94 -2.33 -1.76
N GLY A 251 -6.09 -1.50 -2.32
CA GLY A 251 -5.65 -1.69 -3.70
C GLY A 251 -4.63 -2.83 -3.83
N PHE A 252 -3.88 -3.11 -2.74
CA PHE A 252 -2.93 -4.23 -2.72
C PHE A 252 -2.86 -4.90 -1.33
N GLY A 253 -2.44 -4.19 -0.28
CA GLY A 253 -2.34 -4.78 1.06
C GLY A 253 -0.89 -5.02 1.50
N LEU A 254 0.01 -4.05 1.31
CA LEU A 254 1.40 -4.14 1.78
C LEU A 254 1.55 -4.58 3.23
N PRO A 255 0.71 -4.13 4.21
CA PRO A 255 0.83 -4.58 5.59
C PRO A 255 0.70 -6.09 5.78
N VAL A 256 -0.04 -6.78 4.90
CA VAL A 256 -0.14 -8.25 4.91
C VAL A 256 1.21 -8.88 4.55
N LEU A 257 1.82 -8.43 3.46
CA LEU A 257 3.13 -8.95 3.02
C LEU A 257 4.27 -8.56 3.98
N GLU A 258 4.23 -7.36 4.53
CA GLU A 258 5.21 -6.89 5.52
C GLU A 258 5.20 -7.78 6.77
N ALA A 259 4.01 -8.13 7.27
CA ALA A 259 3.87 -9.06 8.39
C ALA A 259 4.34 -10.47 8.03
N MET A 260 3.93 -11.00 6.88
CA MET A 260 4.33 -12.31 6.39
C MET A 260 5.86 -12.43 6.21
N ALA A 261 6.50 -11.40 5.63
CA ALA A 261 7.94 -11.34 5.48
C ALA A 261 8.67 -11.35 6.84
N ALA A 262 8.09 -10.69 7.84
CA ALA A 262 8.62 -10.62 9.20
C ALA A 262 8.29 -11.84 10.07
N ASN A 263 7.79 -12.94 9.51
CA ASN A 263 7.34 -14.15 10.23
C ASN A 263 6.23 -13.88 11.26
N VAL A 264 5.33 -12.95 10.95
CA VAL A 264 4.22 -12.58 11.83
C VAL A 264 2.92 -13.04 11.18
N PRO A 265 2.08 -13.80 11.88
CA PRO A 265 0.81 -14.26 11.33
C PRO A 265 -0.17 -13.10 11.14
N VAL A 266 -1.07 -13.25 10.17
CA VAL A 266 -1.97 -12.19 9.71
C VAL A 266 -3.42 -12.60 9.86
N VAL A 267 -4.24 -11.67 10.35
CA VAL A 267 -5.70 -11.68 10.21
C VAL A 267 -6.08 -10.57 9.23
N ALA A 268 -6.69 -10.92 8.12
CA ALA A 268 -7.09 -9.96 7.10
C ALA A 268 -8.57 -10.11 6.72
N ALA A 269 -9.20 -9.01 6.35
CA ALA A 269 -10.56 -9.07 5.83
C ALA A 269 -10.59 -9.82 4.50
N ASN A 270 -11.59 -10.68 4.31
CA ASN A 270 -11.82 -11.41 3.06
C ASN A 270 -12.51 -10.52 2.03
N THR A 271 -11.85 -9.42 1.64
CA THR A 271 -12.38 -8.44 0.69
C THR A 271 -11.27 -7.83 -0.15
N SER A 272 -11.62 -7.20 -1.26
CA SER A 272 -10.73 -6.45 -2.16
C SER A 272 -9.51 -7.29 -2.59
N SER A 273 -8.32 -6.69 -2.62
CA SER A 273 -7.07 -7.37 -2.96
C SER A 273 -6.49 -8.27 -1.86
N LEU A 274 -7.04 -8.22 -0.63
CA LEU A 274 -6.45 -8.94 0.51
C LEU A 274 -6.41 -10.47 0.33
N PRO A 275 -7.48 -11.14 -0.18
CA PRO A 275 -7.42 -12.58 -0.48
C PRO A 275 -6.41 -12.94 -1.56
N GLU A 276 -6.28 -12.08 -2.60
CA GLU A 276 -5.30 -12.25 -3.68
C GLU A 276 -3.86 -12.22 -3.13
N VAL A 277 -3.57 -11.26 -2.28
CA VAL A 277 -2.22 -11.07 -1.71
C VAL A 277 -1.91 -12.13 -0.66
N ALA A 278 -2.85 -12.40 0.24
CA ALA A 278 -2.65 -13.34 1.33
C ALA A 278 -2.62 -14.82 0.88
N GLY A 279 -3.39 -15.17 -0.13
CA GLY A 279 -3.61 -16.57 -0.50
C GLY A 279 -4.16 -17.37 0.68
N ALA A 280 -3.65 -18.57 0.87
CA ALA A 280 -3.98 -19.45 1.99
C ALA A 280 -3.10 -19.21 3.24
N ALA A 281 -2.27 -18.15 3.25
CA ALA A 281 -1.25 -17.93 4.27
C ALA A 281 -1.67 -16.92 5.35
N ALA A 282 -2.95 -16.60 5.46
CA ALA A 282 -3.52 -15.75 6.49
C ALA A 282 -4.89 -16.29 6.95
N ILE A 283 -5.34 -15.83 8.10
CA ILE A 283 -6.73 -16.01 8.53
C ILE A 283 -7.57 -14.95 7.86
N LEU A 284 -8.34 -15.35 6.85
CA LEU A 284 -9.26 -14.46 6.16
C LEU A 284 -10.61 -14.46 6.88
N VAL A 285 -11.10 -13.27 7.26
CA VAL A 285 -12.32 -13.10 8.06
C VAL A 285 -13.32 -12.18 7.36
N ASN A 286 -14.61 -12.38 7.64
CA ASN A 286 -15.59 -11.37 7.29
C ASN A 286 -15.24 -10.06 8.05
N PRO A 287 -15.34 -8.88 7.40
CA PRO A 287 -15.02 -7.59 8.01
C PRO A 287 -16.11 -7.11 8.98
N THR A 288 -16.47 -7.97 9.92
CA THR A 288 -17.42 -7.74 11.03
C THR A 288 -16.69 -7.84 12.36
N ALA A 289 -17.24 -7.24 13.42
CA ALA A 289 -16.65 -7.30 14.76
C ALA A 289 -16.46 -8.75 15.24
N ALA A 290 -17.44 -9.60 15.01
CA ALA A 290 -17.36 -11.02 15.38
C ALA A 290 -16.26 -11.75 14.60
N GLY A 291 -16.19 -11.56 13.26
CA GLY A 291 -15.18 -12.22 12.44
C GLY A 291 -13.76 -11.75 12.78
N VAL A 292 -13.56 -10.44 13.00
CA VAL A 292 -12.26 -9.89 13.42
C VAL A 292 -11.86 -10.41 14.80
N ALA A 293 -12.80 -10.43 15.76
CA ALA A 293 -12.53 -10.96 17.11
C ALA A 293 -12.14 -12.44 17.06
N GLU A 294 -12.91 -13.27 16.35
CA GLU A 294 -12.64 -14.70 16.17
C GLU A 294 -11.26 -14.94 15.53
N GLY A 295 -10.96 -14.21 14.43
CA GLY A 295 -9.68 -14.34 13.76
C GLY A 295 -8.51 -13.98 14.67
N VAL A 296 -8.62 -12.88 15.46
CA VAL A 296 -7.57 -12.48 16.40
C VAL A 296 -7.42 -13.48 17.54
N ILE A 297 -8.49 -14.00 18.10
CA ILE A 297 -8.46 -15.04 19.16
C ILE A 297 -7.80 -16.31 18.62
N THR A 298 -8.15 -16.73 17.40
CA THR A 298 -7.58 -17.91 16.74
C THR A 298 -6.09 -17.75 16.47
N VAL A 299 -5.67 -16.62 15.87
CA VAL A 299 -4.26 -16.39 15.50
C VAL A 299 -3.34 -16.22 16.73
N THR A 300 -3.90 -15.94 17.89
CA THR A 300 -3.17 -15.79 19.17
C THR A 300 -3.21 -17.03 20.04
N SER A 301 -3.74 -18.15 19.55
CA SER A 301 -3.61 -19.46 20.19
C SER A 301 -2.22 -20.03 19.92
N ASP A 302 -1.71 -20.83 20.88
CA ASP A 302 -0.43 -21.56 20.72
C ASP A 302 -0.67 -22.86 19.93
N ASP A 303 -1.19 -22.74 18.70
CA ASP A 303 -1.57 -23.85 17.86
C ASP A 303 -0.50 -24.10 16.77
N SER A 304 -0.23 -25.37 16.46
CA SER A 304 0.62 -25.77 15.34
C SER A 304 0.13 -25.24 13.99
N ALA A 305 -1.18 -25.02 13.84
CA ALA A 305 -1.78 -24.40 12.66
C ALA A 305 -1.29 -22.95 12.45
N VAL A 306 -1.12 -22.18 13.53
CA VAL A 306 -0.57 -20.82 13.46
C VAL A 306 0.89 -20.83 13.00
N ALA A 307 1.69 -21.78 13.51
CA ALA A 307 3.07 -21.97 13.05
C ALA A 307 3.12 -22.31 11.54
N GLY A 308 2.19 -23.15 11.07
CA GLY A 308 2.03 -23.44 9.64
C GLY A 308 1.71 -22.20 8.81
N LEU A 309 0.82 -21.33 9.30
CA LEU A 309 0.50 -20.06 8.63
C LEU A 309 1.71 -19.12 8.54
N VAL A 310 2.55 -19.05 9.57
CA VAL A 310 3.77 -18.21 9.57
C VAL A 310 4.73 -18.68 8.48
N LEU A 311 4.99 -20.00 8.39
CA LEU A 311 5.86 -20.55 7.34
C LEU A 311 5.30 -20.32 5.94
N ALA A 312 4.00 -20.57 5.75
CA ALA A 312 3.32 -20.30 4.48
C ALA A 312 3.34 -18.81 4.13
N GLY A 313 3.18 -17.92 5.13
CA GLY A 313 3.24 -16.47 4.95
C GLY A 313 4.59 -16.00 4.44
N ARG A 314 5.68 -16.48 5.05
CA ARG A 314 7.03 -16.12 4.60
C ARG A 314 7.28 -16.61 3.16
N ALA A 315 6.90 -17.83 2.84
CA ALA A 315 7.03 -18.37 1.49
C ALA A 315 6.19 -17.51 0.48
N ARG A 316 4.96 -17.15 0.87
CA ARG A 316 4.10 -16.27 0.06
C ARG A 316 4.72 -14.89 -0.17
N ALA A 317 5.27 -14.25 0.87
CA ALA A 317 5.90 -12.95 0.75
C ALA A 317 7.11 -12.96 -0.21
N GLN A 318 7.86 -14.07 -0.29
CA GLN A 318 8.99 -14.24 -1.20
C GLN A 318 8.59 -14.22 -2.68
N GLU A 319 7.33 -14.47 -3.01
CA GLU A 319 6.82 -14.38 -4.38
C GLU A 319 6.68 -12.91 -4.86
N PHE A 320 6.63 -11.96 -3.92
CA PHE A 320 6.39 -10.53 -4.17
C PHE A 320 7.68 -9.74 -3.97
N THR A 321 8.48 -9.64 -5.04
CA THR A 321 9.74 -8.89 -5.00
C THR A 321 9.67 -7.63 -5.85
N TRP A 322 10.33 -6.56 -5.41
CA TRP A 322 10.44 -5.34 -6.20
C TRP A 322 11.24 -5.53 -7.48
N GLU A 323 12.15 -6.50 -7.52
CA GLU A 323 12.90 -6.90 -8.71
C GLU A 323 12.00 -7.49 -9.77
N ARG A 324 11.08 -8.39 -9.38
CA ARG A 324 10.07 -8.94 -10.29
C ARG A 324 9.16 -7.84 -10.81
N SER A 325 8.62 -7.02 -9.89
CA SER A 325 7.79 -5.88 -10.23
C SER A 325 8.48 -4.95 -11.25
N ALA A 326 9.73 -4.56 -11.01
CA ALA A 326 10.48 -3.68 -11.91
C ALA A 326 10.72 -4.31 -13.30
N ARG A 327 11.02 -5.62 -13.37
CA ARG A 327 11.15 -6.31 -14.66
C ARG A 327 9.85 -6.34 -15.45
N GLU A 328 8.72 -6.53 -14.78
CA GLU A 328 7.40 -6.50 -15.42
C GLU A 328 7.06 -5.08 -15.90
N HIS A 329 7.37 -4.05 -15.13
CA HIS A 329 7.27 -2.65 -15.55
C HIS A 329 8.13 -2.36 -16.80
N ALA A 330 9.36 -2.85 -16.82
CA ALA A 330 10.26 -2.65 -17.97
C ALA A 330 9.69 -3.24 -19.26
N ARG A 331 8.97 -4.38 -19.19
CA ARG A 331 8.26 -4.93 -20.36
C ARG A 331 7.17 -3.99 -20.87
N VAL A 332 6.39 -3.40 -19.97
CA VAL A 332 5.36 -2.43 -20.33
C VAL A 332 6.00 -1.17 -20.92
N TRP A 333 7.06 -0.64 -20.31
CA TRP A 333 7.73 0.54 -20.87
C TRP A 333 8.27 0.32 -22.28
N ARG A 334 8.85 -0.86 -22.56
CA ARG A 334 9.31 -1.21 -23.90
C ARG A 334 8.19 -1.37 -24.92
N SER A 335 7.01 -1.82 -24.49
CA SER A 335 5.88 -2.04 -25.41
C SER A 335 5.21 -0.75 -25.89
N VAL A 336 5.44 0.39 -25.22
CA VAL A 336 4.84 1.70 -25.56
C VAL A 336 5.86 2.71 -26.10
N ALA A 337 7.15 2.34 -26.15
CA ALA A 337 8.27 3.20 -26.56
C ALA A 337 8.42 3.33 -28.08
#